data_14505a036435f5dcc45cb9d3ad209c4d
#
_entry.id   14505a036435f5dcc45cb9d3ad209c4d
#
_cell.length_a   1.000
_cell.length_b   1.000
_cell.length_c   1.000
_cell.angle_alpha   90.00
_cell.angle_beta   90.00
_cell.angle_gamma   90.00
#
_symmetry.space_group_name_H-M   'P 1'
#
loop_
_entity.id
_entity.type
_entity.pdbx_description
1 polymer ?
#
loop_
_entity_poly.entity_id
_entity_poly.type
_entity_poly.pdbx_seq_one_letter_code
_entity_poly.pdbx_strand_id
1 'polypeptide(L)'
;TVAFGSCNYINEESVDRPGKGYGNGYEIYESIHAKKPNIMLWGGDNVYLREADWDSKTGIYHRYTHTRSIKELQPLLASTQNFAIWDDHDFGPNDGDRSFYFKYETQNAFKNFWANKTYGTDANQKEGIYSTFNWGDAQFFLLDDRFFKSPNDRLTGEKTIIGSTQFEWLIDALSSSKATFKIIVIGGQVLNPSARFENYQN
;
A
#
# COMPACT_ATOMS: atom_id res chain seq x y z
N THR A 1 -8.06 -17.99 7.46
CA THR A 1 -8.65 -17.29 6.30
C THR A 1 -7.95 -15.95 6.14
N VAL A 2 -7.59 -15.59 4.90
CA VAL A 2 -7.00 -14.30 4.53
C VAL A 2 -8.00 -13.59 3.62
N ALA A 3 -8.32 -12.34 3.93
CA ALA A 3 -9.00 -11.41 3.03
C ALA A 3 -7.95 -10.51 2.37
N PHE A 4 -8.15 -10.18 1.12
CA PHE A 4 -7.28 -9.29 0.35
C PHE A 4 -8.13 -8.23 -0.36
N GLY A 5 -7.68 -6.99 -0.34
CA GLY A 5 -8.33 -5.88 -1.02
C GLY A 5 -7.36 -4.75 -1.30
N SER A 6 -7.68 -3.92 -2.28
CA SER A 6 -6.95 -2.71 -2.66
C SER A 6 -7.92 -1.62 -3.10
N CYS A 7 -7.40 -0.44 -3.42
CA CYS A 7 -8.18 0.66 -4.00
C CYS A 7 -9.34 1.11 -3.09
N ASN A 8 -9.01 1.41 -1.85
CA ASN A 8 -9.94 1.78 -0.78
C ASN A 8 -10.31 3.27 -0.87
N TYR A 9 -11.12 3.63 -1.88
CA TYR A 9 -11.55 5.01 -2.07
C TYR A 9 -12.69 5.38 -1.11
N ILE A 10 -12.43 6.30 -0.19
CA ILE A 10 -13.45 6.90 0.67
C ILE A 10 -13.70 8.33 0.20
N ASN A 11 -14.97 8.61 -0.11
CA ASN A 11 -15.38 9.91 -0.60
C ASN A 11 -15.40 10.96 0.52
N GLU A 12 -14.99 12.17 0.19
CA GLU A 12 -15.09 13.33 1.08
C GLU A 12 -15.70 14.50 0.32
N GLU A 13 -16.91 14.90 0.69
CA GLU A 13 -17.72 15.86 -0.05
C GLU A 13 -17.06 17.23 -0.22
N SER A 14 -16.18 17.62 0.72
CA SER A 14 -15.52 18.93 0.69
C SER A 14 -14.43 19.06 -0.38
N VAL A 15 -13.90 17.95 -0.89
CA VAL A 15 -12.76 17.92 -1.82
C VAL A 15 -12.97 17.04 -3.05
N ASP A 16 -13.91 16.11 -2.97
CA ASP A 16 -14.22 15.21 -4.08
C ASP A 16 -15.31 15.80 -5.00
N ARG A 17 -15.54 15.14 -6.13
CA ARG A 17 -16.52 15.57 -7.11
C ARG A 17 -17.91 15.72 -6.50
N PRO A 18 -18.66 16.74 -6.86
CA PRO A 18 -20.05 16.89 -6.44
C PRO A 18 -20.91 15.75 -7.02
N GLY A 19 -21.91 15.30 -6.26
CA GLY A 19 -22.82 14.24 -6.65
C GLY A 19 -22.72 13.01 -5.78
N LYS A 20 -23.19 11.87 -6.29
CA LYS A 20 -23.14 10.60 -5.53
C LYS A 20 -21.70 10.11 -5.39
N GLY A 21 -21.21 9.97 -4.16
CA GLY A 21 -19.91 9.42 -3.85
C GLY A 21 -19.74 7.97 -4.32
N TYR A 22 -18.51 7.55 -4.45
CA TYR A 22 -18.18 6.13 -4.72
C TYR A 22 -18.45 5.27 -3.48
N GLY A 23 -18.65 3.96 -3.69
CA GLY A 23 -18.73 2.99 -2.60
C GLY A 23 -20.10 2.86 -1.92
N ASN A 24 -21.11 3.61 -2.35
CA ASN A 24 -22.45 3.63 -1.73
C ASN A 24 -22.38 3.86 -0.21
N GLY A 25 -22.84 2.90 0.60
CA GLY A 25 -22.77 2.93 2.08
C GLY A 25 -21.58 2.16 2.65
N TYR A 26 -20.60 1.77 1.82
CA TYR A 26 -19.41 1.01 2.24
C TYR A 26 -19.70 -0.37 2.87
N GLU A 27 -20.83 -0.99 2.54
CA GLU A 27 -21.28 -2.30 3.06
C GLU A 27 -20.29 -3.43 2.77
N ILE A 28 -19.35 -3.21 1.86
CA ILE A 28 -18.29 -4.17 1.57
C ILE A 28 -17.47 -4.52 2.80
N TYR A 29 -17.19 -3.56 3.69
CA TYR A 29 -16.41 -3.81 4.92
C TYR A 29 -17.18 -4.69 5.90
N GLU A 30 -18.49 -4.48 6.04
CA GLU A 30 -19.35 -5.34 6.85
C GLU A 30 -19.38 -6.76 6.27
N SER A 31 -19.45 -6.87 4.95
CA SER A 31 -19.43 -8.15 4.23
C SER A 31 -18.13 -8.92 4.44
N ILE A 32 -16.97 -8.22 4.41
CA ILE A 32 -15.66 -8.81 4.71
C ILE A 32 -15.58 -9.20 6.19
N HIS A 33 -15.98 -8.32 7.10
CA HIS A 33 -15.99 -8.59 8.54
C HIS A 33 -16.85 -9.82 8.89
N ALA A 34 -18.02 -9.96 8.27
CA ALA A 34 -18.91 -11.13 8.46
C ALA A 34 -18.26 -12.47 8.07
N LYS A 35 -17.24 -12.47 7.20
CA LYS A 35 -16.43 -13.67 6.87
C LYS A 35 -15.41 -14.02 7.93
N LYS A 36 -15.24 -13.19 8.95
CA LYS A 36 -14.30 -13.37 10.08
C LYS A 36 -12.89 -13.75 9.62
N PRO A 37 -12.24 -12.95 8.75
CA PRO A 37 -10.89 -13.25 8.32
C PRO A 37 -9.93 -13.17 9.50
N ASN A 38 -8.91 -14.03 9.51
CA ASN A 38 -7.82 -13.93 10.47
C ASN A 38 -6.88 -12.78 10.13
N ILE A 39 -6.69 -12.57 8.82
CA ILE A 39 -5.85 -11.51 8.26
C ILE A 39 -6.66 -10.73 7.22
N MET A 40 -6.55 -9.42 7.27
CA MET A 40 -6.86 -8.52 6.14
C MET A 40 -5.56 -7.97 5.58
N LEU A 41 -5.33 -8.21 4.31
CA LEU A 41 -4.17 -7.76 3.56
C LEU A 41 -4.60 -6.60 2.64
N TRP A 42 -4.06 -5.43 2.90
CA TRP A 42 -4.35 -4.20 2.18
C TRP A 42 -3.29 -4.00 1.10
N GLY A 43 -3.70 -4.15 -0.14
CA GLY A 43 -2.82 -4.30 -1.31
C GLY A 43 -2.45 -3.00 -2.03
N GLY A 44 -2.48 -1.87 -1.34
CA GLY A 44 -2.19 -0.55 -1.91
C GLY A 44 -3.46 0.26 -2.19
N ASP A 45 -3.30 1.56 -2.40
CA ASP A 45 -4.39 2.54 -2.51
C ASP A 45 -5.35 2.48 -1.31
N ASN A 46 -4.79 2.36 -0.13
CA ASN A 46 -5.58 2.23 1.10
C ASN A 46 -6.18 3.58 1.53
N VAL A 47 -5.58 4.65 1.07
CA VAL A 47 -6.08 6.02 1.12
C VAL A 47 -5.77 6.71 -0.20
N TYR A 48 -6.60 7.66 -0.58
CA TYR A 48 -6.39 8.47 -1.78
C TYR A 48 -6.02 9.87 -1.37
N LEU A 49 -4.73 10.20 -1.39
CA LEU A 49 -4.24 11.56 -1.20
C LEU A 49 -4.69 12.43 -2.37
N ARG A 50 -5.13 13.65 -2.06
CA ARG A 50 -5.54 14.65 -3.05
C ARG A 50 -4.41 15.66 -3.26
N GLU A 51 -4.48 16.45 -4.32
CA GLU A 51 -3.50 17.49 -4.61
C GLU A 51 -3.23 18.40 -3.40
N ALA A 52 -4.27 18.74 -2.63
CA ALA A 52 -4.16 19.55 -1.42
C ALA A 52 -3.40 18.84 -0.27
N ASP A 53 -3.19 17.54 -0.34
CA ASP A 53 -2.51 16.75 0.69
C ASP A 53 -1.02 16.55 0.37
N TRP A 54 -0.59 16.69 -0.92
CA TRP A 54 0.73 16.28 -1.38
C TRP A 54 1.92 17.07 -0.79
N ASP A 55 1.67 18.22 -0.20
CA ASP A 55 2.67 19.05 0.50
C ASP A 55 2.25 19.38 1.93
N SER A 56 1.25 18.68 2.45
CA SER A 56 0.63 18.95 3.74
C SER A 56 0.64 17.73 4.66
N LYS A 57 1.52 17.73 5.65
CA LYS A 57 1.53 16.69 6.68
C LYS A 57 0.16 16.54 7.36
N THR A 58 -0.48 17.64 7.69
CA THR A 58 -1.82 17.63 8.29
C THR A 58 -2.87 17.09 7.33
N GLY A 59 -2.78 17.39 6.05
CA GLY A 59 -3.64 16.86 5.01
C GLY A 59 -3.52 15.34 4.90
N ILE A 60 -2.29 14.81 4.83
CA ILE A 60 -2.03 13.37 4.80
C ILE A 60 -2.66 12.68 6.02
N TYR A 61 -2.40 13.17 7.23
CA TYR A 61 -2.94 12.59 8.47
C TYR A 61 -4.46 12.70 8.54
N HIS A 62 -5.02 13.82 8.07
CA HIS A 62 -6.47 13.98 7.94
C HIS A 62 -7.06 12.90 7.04
N ARG A 63 -6.47 12.65 5.88
CA ARG A 63 -6.94 11.66 4.91
C ARG A 63 -6.96 10.24 5.50
N TYR A 64 -5.91 9.85 6.18
CA TYR A 64 -5.86 8.57 6.89
C TYR A 64 -6.92 8.48 8.00
N THR A 65 -7.09 9.55 8.76
CA THR A 65 -8.08 9.62 9.84
C THR A 65 -9.51 9.56 9.30
N HIS A 66 -9.79 10.32 8.23
CA HIS A 66 -11.08 10.32 7.57
C HIS A 66 -11.45 8.92 7.06
N THR A 67 -10.54 8.27 6.33
CA THR A 67 -10.75 6.90 5.84
C THR A 67 -11.09 5.93 6.98
N ARG A 68 -10.36 6.01 8.11
CA ARG A 68 -10.59 5.13 9.26
C ARG A 68 -11.81 5.50 10.11
N SER A 69 -12.41 6.68 9.91
CA SER A 69 -13.61 7.11 10.64
C SER A 69 -14.88 6.46 10.13
N ILE A 70 -14.85 5.79 8.97
CA ILE A 70 -16.00 5.10 8.39
C ILE A 70 -16.46 3.99 9.33
N LYS A 71 -17.71 4.10 9.81
CA LYS A 71 -18.24 3.19 10.84
C LYS A 71 -18.30 1.73 10.38
N GLU A 72 -18.54 1.49 9.10
CA GLU A 72 -18.60 0.17 8.47
C GLU A 72 -17.22 -0.50 8.46
N LEU A 73 -16.15 0.28 8.37
CA LEU A 73 -14.77 -0.19 8.33
C LEU A 73 -14.22 -0.56 9.72
N GLN A 74 -14.66 0.14 10.76
CA GLN A 74 -14.07 0.01 12.09
C GLN A 74 -14.14 -1.40 12.69
N PRO A 75 -15.22 -2.17 12.58
CA PRO A 75 -15.26 -3.55 13.09
C PRO A 75 -14.21 -4.45 12.43
N LEU A 76 -13.98 -4.29 11.12
CA LEU A 76 -12.96 -5.04 10.38
C LEU A 76 -11.55 -4.69 10.87
N LEU A 77 -11.24 -3.40 11.02
CA LEU A 77 -9.94 -2.96 11.53
C LEU A 77 -9.68 -3.43 12.96
N ALA A 78 -10.70 -3.42 13.82
CA ALA A 78 -10.56 -3.75 15.22
C ALA A 78 -10.47 -5.25 15.51
N SER A 79 -11.07 -6.10 14.68
CA SER A 79 -11.18 -7.54 14.95
C SER A 79 -10.28 -8.42 14.11
N THR A 80 -9.55 -7.85 13.15
CA THR A 80 -8.73 -8.57 12.18
C THR A 80 -7.28 -8.12 12.27
N GLN A 81 -6.33 -9.03 12.07
CA GLN A 81 -4.93 -8.66 11.92
C GLN A 81 -4.74 -7.98 10.56
N ASN A 82 -4.35 -6.71 10.58
CA ASN A 82 -4.20 -5.90 9.38
C ASN A 82 -2.73 -5.79 9.00
N PHE A 83 -2.42 -6.11 7.73
CA PHE A 83 -1.12 -5.87 7.11
C PHE A 83 -1.34 -5.07 5.83
N ALA A 84 -0.44 -4.16 5.51
CA ALA A 84 -0.60 -3.28 4.37
C ALA A 84 0.69 -3.08 3.58
N ILE A 85 0.52 -2.83 2.30
CA ILE A 85 1.46 -2.14 1.43
C ILE A 85 0.80 -0.87 0.95
N TRP A 86 1.54 0.01 0.31
CA TRP A 86 0.98 1.14 -0.41
C TRP A 86 1.01 0.95 -1.92
N ASP A 87 0.33 1.86 -2.64
CA ASP A 87 0.54 2.11 -4.04
C ASP A 87 0.63 3.63 -4.25
N ASP A 88 0.44 4.14 -5.45
CA ASP A 88 0.69 5.54 -5.79
C ASP A 88 -0.18 6.53 -4.99
N HIS A 89 -1.45 6.22 -4.78
CA HIS A 89 -2.36 7.12 -4.08
C HIS A 89 -2.12 7.25 -2.57
N ASP A 90 -1.55 6.23 -1.92
CA ASP A 90 -1.04 6.37 -0.53
C ASP A 90 0.29 7.10 -0.51
N PHE A 91 1.10 6.93 -1.57
CA PHE A 91 2.43 7.48 -1.67
C PHE A 91 2.41 8.97 -2.01
N GLY A 92 1.54 9.38 -2.96
CA GLY A 92 1.47 10.77 -3.40
C GLY A 92 0.64 10.97 -4.67
N PRO A 93 1.22 11.58 -5.70
CA PRO A 93 0.59 11.74 -7.01
C PRO A 93 0.33 10.42 -7.72
N ASN A 94 -0.68 10.41 -8.59
CA ASN A 94 -0.90 9.28 -9.52
C ASN A 94 0.39 8.92 -10.26
N ASP A 95 0.68 7.62 -10.34
CA ASP A 95 1.92 7.06 -10.89
C ASP A 95 3.21 7.59 -10.22
N GLY A 96 3.12 8.09 -8.99
CA GLY A 96 4.21 8.69 -8.24
C GLY A 96 5.44 7.78 -8.12
N ASP A 97 6.61 8.42 -8.12
CA ASP A 97 7.91 7.75 -8.14
C ASP A 97 8.89 8.36 -7.12
N ARG A 98 10.11 7.84 -7.07
CA ARG A 98 11.15 8.25 -6.10
C ARG A 98 11.50 9.74 -6.11
N SER A 99 11.12 10.49 -7.15
CA SER A 99 11.34 11.93 -7.24
C SER A 99 10.33 12.74 -6.42
N PHE A 100 9.26 12.13 -5.94
CA PHE A 100 8.26 12.81 -5.12
C PHE A 100 8.92 13.36 -3.85
N TYR A 101 8.95 14.68 -3.73
CA TYR A 101 9.71 15.37 -2.69
C TYR A 101 9.17 15.16 -1.27
N PHE A 102 7.90 14.84 -1.12
CA PHE A 102 7.25 14.68 0.19
C PHE A 102 7.14 13.21 0.64
N LYS A 103 7.78 12.28 -0.07
CA LYS A 103 7.68 10.83 0.15
C LYS A 103 8.06 10.35 1.55
N TYR A 104 8.94 11.07 2.26
CA TYR A 104 9.29 10.71 3.64
C TYR A 104 8.15 11.01 4.63
N GLU A 105 7.37 12.06 4.38
CA GLU A 105 6.21 12.37 5.21
C GLU A 105 5.05 11.39 4.96
N THR A 106 4.83 11.00 3.70
CA THR A 106 3.84 9.96 3.38
C THR A 106 4.26 8.61 3.94
N GLN A 107 5.55 8.26 3.88
CA GLN A 107 6.09 7.08 4.52
C GLN A 107 5.89 7.08 6.05
N ASN A 108 6.13 8.21 6.71
CA ASN A 108 5.93 8.36 8.13
C ASN A 108 4.46 8.19 8.50
N ALA A 109 3.55 8.79 7.72
CA ALA A 109 2.12 8.61 7.92
C ALA A 109 1.72 7.14 7.75
N PHE A 110 2.15 6.48 6.66
CA PHE A 110 1.90 5.05 6.47
C PHE A 110 2.33 4.22 7.69
N LYS A 111 3.57 4.40 8.15
CA LYS A 111 4.11 3.67 9.31
C LYS A 111 3.37 3.94 10.61
N ASN A 112 2.78 5.12 10.77
CA ASN A 112 1.98 5.48 11.94
C ASN A 112 0.56 4.89 11.92
N PHE A 113 0.00 4.68 10.74
CA PHE A 113 -1.35 4.16 10.59
C PHE A 113 -1.41 2.65 10.35
N TRP A 114 -0.32 2.01 9.88
CA TRP A 114 -0.24 0.58 9.65
C TRP A 114 0.79 -0.08 10.58
N ALA A 115 0.32 -1.03 11.37
CA ALA A 115 1.14 -1.73 12.36
C ALA A 115 1.87 -2.95 11.76
N ASN A 116 2.44 -2.83 10.56
CA ASN A 116 3.35 -3.85 10.06
C ASN A 116 4.51 -4.01 11.05
N LYS A 117 4.88 -5.25 11.34
CA LYS A 117 5.83 -5.55 12.42
C LYS A 117 7.24 -4.99 12.17
N THR A 118 7.65 -4.96 10.92
CA THR A 118 8.98 -4.50 10.48
C THR A 118 8.86 -3.74 9.17
N TYR A 119 9.89 -2.95 8.86
CA TYR A 119 10.04 -2.26 7.58
C TYR A 119 11.51 -2.27 7.17
N GLY A 120 11.80 -2.56 5.90
CA GLY A 120 13.15 -2.52 5.37
C GLY A 120 14.10 -3.59 5.89
N THR A 121 15.39 -3.37 5.72
CA THR A 121 16.46 -4.32 6.01
C THR A 121 17.16 -4.10 7.34
N ASP A 122 17.06 -2.91 7.92
CA ASP A 122 17.78 -2.57 9.15
C ASP A 122 16.85 -2.12 10.28
N ALA A 123 17.41 -2.06 11.48
CA ALA A 123 16.67 -1.65 12.68
C ALA A 123 16.21 -0.17 12.64
N ASN A 124 16.82 0.65 11.79
CA ASN A 124 16.48 2.06 11.65
C ASN A 124 15.43 2.34 10.57
N GLN A 125 15.20 1.39 9.67
CA GLN A 125 14.11 1.35 8.66
C GLN A 125 13.79 2.71 8.03
N LYS A 126 14.82 3.38 7.53
CA LYS A 126 14.69 4.77 7.08
C LYS A 126 13.94 4.91 5.76
N GLU A 127 14.05 3.92 4.87
CA GLU A 127 13.57 4.01 3.50
C GLU A 127 12.71 2.83 3.11
N GLY A 128 11.57 3.17 2.51
CA GLY A 128 10.59 2.20 2.04
C GLY A 128 9.71 1.61 3.16
N ILE A 129 8.71 0.86 2.72
CA ILE A 129 7.73 0.23 3.62
C ILE A 129 7.68 -1.30 3.45
N TYR A 130 8.59 -1.87 2.66
CA TYR A 130 8.64 -3.31 2.44
C TYR A 130 8.92 -4.09 3.73
N SER A 131 8.30 -5.26 3.86
CA SER A 131 8.39 -6.05 5.08
C SER A 131 8.06 -7.53 4.83
N THR A 132 8.22 -8.37 5.83
CA THR A 132 7.81 -9.78 5.79
C THR A 132 7.20 -10.23 7.11
N PHE A 133 6.28 -11.18 7.03
CA PHE A 133 5.74 -11.85 8.21
C PHE A 133 5.37 -13.30 7.90
N ASN A 134 5.31 -14.12 8.94
CA ASN A 134 4.87 -15.51 8.84
C ASN A 134 3.46 -15.67 9.42
N TRP A 135 2.66 -16.50 8.77
CA TRP A 135 1.36 -16.92 9.28
C TRP A 135 1.11 -18.39 8.95
N GLY A 136 1.13 -19.24 9.97
CA GLY A 136 1.07 -20.69 9.79
C GLY A 136 2.26 -21.17 8.94
N ASP A 137 1.97 -21.86 7.86
CA ASP A 137 2.92 -22.40 6.89
C ASP A 137 3.19 -21.48 5.69
N ALA A 138 2.67 -20.25 5.74
CA ALA A 138 2.90 -19.23 4.71
C ALA A 138 3.81 -18.10 5.22
N GLN A 139 4.65 -17.59 4.34
CA GLN A 139 5.41 -16.35 4.53
C GLN A 139 4.96 -15.33 3.48
N PHE A 140 4.64 -14.14 3.95
CA PHE A 140 4.23 -13.02 3.13
C PHE A 140 5.38 -12.04 2.97
N PHE A 141 5.65 -11.63 1.74
CA PHE A 141 6.65 -10.64 1.36
C PHE A 141 5.90 -9.43 0.82
N LEU A 142 5.84 -8.38 1.62
CA LEU A 142 5.15 -7.14 1.32
C LEU A 142 6.14 -6.18 0.66
N LEU A 143 5.91 -5.84 -0.60
CA LEU A 143 6.84 -5.02 -1.37
C LEU A 143 6.42 -3.56 -1.40
N ASP A 144 7.41 -2.70 -1.60
CA ASP A 144 7.27 -1.28 -1.84
C ASP A 144 7.62 -0.99 -3.30
N ASP A 145 6.65 -0.61 -4.08
CA ASP A 145 6.80 -0.33 -5.51
C ASP A 145 6.80 1.16 -5.86
N ARG A 146 6.93 2.03 -4.85
CA ARG A 146 6.92 3.49 -5.04
C ARG A 146 8.18 4.19 -4.59
N PHE A 147 8.65 3.93 -3.37
CA PHE A 147 9.74 4.69 -2.76
C PHE A 147 11.04 4.70 -3.60
N PHE A 148 11.34 3.61 -4.27
CA PHE A 148 12.54 3.42 -5.09
C PHE A 148 12.28 3.48 -6.60
N LYS A 149 11.02 3.56 -7.01
CA LYS A 149 10.61 3.48 -8.40
C LYS A 149 11.21 4.59 -9.25
N SER A 150 11.73 4.23 -10.41
CA SER A 150 12.16 5.19 -11.42
C SER A 150 10.98 5.91 -12.06
N PRO A 151 11.12 7.18 -12.46
CA PRO A 151 10.10 7.85 -13.26
C PRO A 151 9.75 7.05 -14.53
N ASN A 152 8.46 7.02 -14.87
CA ASN A 152 7.97 6.30 -16.06
C ASN A 152 8.62 6.84 -17.34
N ASP A 153 8.79 8.16 -17.45
CA ASP A 153 9.35 8.83 -18.62
C ASP A 153 10.88 8.90 -18.64
N ARG A 154 11.55 8.16 -17.77
CA ARG A 154 13.00 8.12 -17.75
C ARG A 154 13.55 7.52 -19.04
N LEU A 155 14.30 8.30 -19.81
CA LEU A 155 14.85 7.93 -21.12
C LEU A 155 16.23 7.26 -21.07
N THR A 156 16.99 7.41 -19.96
CA THR A 156 18.37 6.95 -19.86
C THR A 156 18.61 6.18 -18.56
N GLY A 157 19.53 5.21 -18.61
CA GLY A 157 19.86 4.33 -17.50
C GLY A 157 18.79 3.28 -17.22
N GLU A 158 19.07 2.38 -16.30
CA GLU A 158 18.15 1.33 -15.94
C GLU A 158 16.95 1.86 -15.14
N LYS A 159 15.77 1.42 -15.52
CA LYS A 159 14.54 1.61 -14.72
C LYS A 159 14.47 0.53 -13.65
N THR A 160 13.96 0.91 -12.50
CA THR A 160 13.66 -0.02 -11.42
C THR A 160 12.34 0.35 -10.76
N ILE A 161 11.63 -0.63 -10.27
CA ILE A 161 10.41 -0.44 -9.50
C ILE A 161 10.71 -0.55 -8.01
N ILE A 162 11.34 -1.64 -7.60
CA ILE A 162 11.58 -1.91 -6.18
C ILE A 162 12.98 -1.49 -5.69
N GLY A 163 13.88 -1.11 -6.60
CA GLY A 163 15.26 -0.75 -6.26
C GLY A 163 16.14 -1.95 -5.92
N SER A 164 17.47 -1.75 -5.99
CA SER A 164 18.44 -2.83 -5.75
C SER A 164 18.42 -3.35 -4.31
N THR A 165 18.38 -2.46 -3.33
CA THR A 165 18.39 -2.85 -1.91
C THR A 165 17.21 -3.74 -1.54
N GLN A 166 16.01 -3.38 -1.96
CA GLN A 166 14.82 -4.21 -1.72
C GLN A 166 14.87 -5.51 -2.52
N PHE A 167 15.39 -5.46 -3.75
CA PHE A 167 15.53 -6.65 -4.58
C PHE A 167 16.47 -7.69 -3.92
N GLU A 168 17.65 -7.29 -3.48
CA GLU A 168 18.58 -8.18 -2.77
C GLU A 168 17.96 -8.74 -1.49
N TRP A 169 17.32 -7.88 -0.70
CA TRP A 169 16.58 -8.33 0.48
C TRP A 169 15.53 -9.39 0.15
N LEU A 170 14.76 -9.19 -0.95
CA LEU A 170 13.72 -10.15 -1.36
C LEU A 170 14.31 -11.49 -1.75
N ILE A 171 15.41 -11.51 -2.51
CA ILE A 171 16.11 -12.73 -2.91
C ILE A 171 16.63 -13.48 -1.67
N ASP A 172 17.29 -12.79 -0.75
CA ASP A 172 17.81 -13.38 0.48
C ASP A 172 16.68 -13.94 1.35
N ALA A 173 15.60 -13.18 1.52
CA ALA A 173 14.45 -13.57 2.33
C ALA A 173 13.70 -14.76 1.71
N LEU A 174 13.52 -14.80 0.39
CA LEU A 174 12.92 -15.93 -0.32
C LEU A 174 13.80 -17.19 -0.22
N SER A 175 15.12 -17.04 -0.38
CA SER A 175 16.10 -18.15 -0.36
C SER A 175 16.21 -18.77 1.02
N SER A 176 16.13 -17.97 2.07
CA SER A 176 16.22 -18.45 3.46
C SER A 176 14.89 -18.97 4.02
N SER A 177 13.79 -18.68 3.35
CA SER A 177 12.44 -19.04 3.80
C SER A 177 12.23 -20.56 3.85
N LYS A 178 11.73 -21.04 4.99
CA LYS A 178 11.29 -22.43 5.19
C LYS A 178 9.79 -22.64 5.08
N ALA A 179 9.04 -21.55 4.80
CA ALA A 179 7.59 -21.64 4.64
C ALA A 179 7.21 -22.49 3.42
N THR A 180 6.12 -23.23 3.56
CA THR A 180 5.56 -24.03 2.46
C THR A 180 5.07 -23.13 1.33
N PHE A 181 4.37 -22.05 1.70
CA PHE A 181 3.86 -21.06 0.76
C PHE A 181 4.60 -19.73 0.92
N LYS A 182 5.06 -19.19 -0.20
CA LYS A 182 5.69 -17.88 -0.29
C LYS A 182 4.79 -16.96 -1.10
N ILE A 183 4.22 -15.95 -0.46
CA ILE A 183 3.24 -15.04 -1.05
C ILE A 183 3.88 -13.66 -1.18
N ILE A 184 4.09 -13.23 -2.41
CA ILE A 184 4.61 -11.89 -2.73
C ILE A 184 3.41 -10.97 -2.98
N VAL A 185 3.39 -9.83 -2.29
CA VAL A 185 2.34 -8.80 -2.39
C VAL A 185 2.96 -7.51 -2.88
N ILE A 186 2.40 -6.95 -3.94
CA ILE A 186 2.85 -5.73 -4.57
C ILE A 186 1.64 -4.93 -5.09
N GLY A 187 1.71 -3.59 -5.06
CA GLY A 187 0.61 -2.71 -5.45
C GLY A 187 0.39 -2.67 -6.95
N GLY A 188 1.45 -2.46 -7.71
CA GLY A 188 1.39 -2.33 -9.16
C GLY A 188 1.07 -3.62 -9.91
N GLN A 189 0.60 -3.48 -11.14
CA GLN A 189 0.15 -4.58 -12.00
C GLN A 189 1.33 -5.29 -12.66
N VAL A 190 1.55 -6.57 -12.34
CA VAL A 190 2.69 -7.35 -12.86
C VAL A 190 2.39 -8.01 -14.22
N LEU A 191 1.20 -8.57 -14.39
CA LEU A 191 0.85 -9.40 -15.55
C LEU A 191 -0.12 -8.73 -16.53
N ASN A 192 -0.42 -7.44 -16.35
CA ASN A 192 -1.33 -6.73 -17.24
C ASN A 192 -0.61 -6.35 -18.54
N PRO A 193 -1.02 -6.84 -19.69
CA PRO A 193 -0.39 -6.51 -20.98
C PRO A 193 -0.83 -5.15 -21.54
N SER A 194 -1.72 -4.43 -20.86
CA SER A 194 -2.27 -3.16 -21.35
C SER A 194 -1.26 -2.03 -21.18
N ALA A 195 -0.91 -1.36 -22.27
CA ALA A 195 -0.11 -0.14 -22.24
C ALA A 195 -0.87 1.12 -21.74
N ARG A 196 -2.16 0.97 -21.38
CA ARG A 196 -2.98 2.10 -20.88
C ARG A 196 -2.68 2.46 -19.43
N PHE A 197 -2.15 1.51 -18.69
CA PHE A 197 -1.90 1.65 -17.25
C PHE A 197 -0.45 1.35 -16.97
N GLU A 198 0.06 1.96 -15.92
CA GLU A 198 1.36 1.62 -15.40
C GLU A 198 1.42 0.13 -15.07
N ASN A 199 2.48 -0.53 -15.49
CA ASN A 199 2.71 -1.94 -15.21
C ASN A 199 4.21 -2.26 -15.29
N TYR A 200 4.59 -3.50 -14.96
CA TYR A 200 5.99 -3.94 -14.92
C TYR A 200 6.62 -4.23 -16.30
N GLN A 201 5.90 -4.04 -17.38
CA GLN A 201 6.40 -4.27 -18.75
C GLN A 201 6.82 -2.99 -19.47
N ASN A 202 6.46 -1.81 -18.94
CA ASN A 202 6.69 -0.51 -19.60
C ASN A 202 7.79 0.30 -18.91
#